data_7711826e9e0cd6329c91d6ee6d7585d6
#
_entry.id   7711826e9e0cd6329c91d6ee6d7585d6
#
_cell.length_a   1.000
_cell.length_b   1.000
_cell.length_c   1.000
_cell.angle_alpha   90.00
_cell.angle_beta   90.00
_cell.angle_gamma   90.00
#
_symmetry.space_group_name_H-M   'P 1'
#
loop_
_entity.id
_entity.type
_entity.pdbx_description
1 polymer ?
#
loop_
_entity_poly.entity_id
_entity_poly.type
_entity_poly.pdbx_seq_one_letter_code
_entity_poly.pdbx_strand_id
1 'polypeptide(L)'
;MELAIFLEEVFDPLWKKVKNESTSLWPEESRMQNLPRNKQTLSSSDFGFHNCVKASDGSLTFLDFDYFGWDDPVKLTADFIWHPAMNLNVELEKKWNAAMLKLFSGDPYFEERLNAAMPLYGMRWALIVLNEFLPELAQKRRDADGSKEYDLEKRQKIQFKKATQYCERVKNTDFRFTFA
;
A
#
# COMPACT_ATOMS: atom_id res chain seq x y z
N MET A 1 9.21 -11.38 21.59
CA MET A 1 9.98 -10.27 22.18
C MET A 1 10.39 -9.25 21.12
N GLU A 2 11.02 -9.66 20.03
CA GLU A 2 11.50 -8.76 18.96
C GLU A 2 10.38 -7.93 18.29
N LEU A 3 9.23 -8.55 17.97
CA LEU A 3 8.10 -7.86 17.37
C LEU A 3 7.50 -6.78 18.29
N ALA A 4 7.32 -7.08 19.59
CA ALA A 4 6.79 -6.11 20.54
C ALA A 4 7.68 -4.88 20.66
N ILE A 5 8.99 -5.09 20.78
CA ILE A 5 9.99 -4.00 20.81
C ILE A 5 9.93 -3.17 19.52
N PHE A 6 9.86 -3.82 18.36
CA PHE A 6 9.74 -3.13 17.08
C PHE A 6 8.47 -2.26 17.01
N LEU A 7 7.34 -2.80 17.44
CA LEU A 7 6.09 -2.04 17.46
C LEU A 7 6.18 -0.82 18.38
N GLU A 8 6.72 -1.00 19.58
CA GLU A 8 6.77 0.03 20.61
C GLU A 8 7.84 1.10 20.34
N GLU A 9 9.02 0.70 19.87
CA GLU A 9 10.17 1.61 19.72
C GLU A 9 10.34 2.18 18.30
N VAL A 10 9.81 1.50 17.27
CA VAL A 10 9.97 1.91 15.87
C VAL A 10 8.65 2.29 15.23
N PHE A 11 7.67 1.36 15.24
CA PHE A 11 6.42 1.57 14.52
C PHE A 11 5.56 2.66 15.14
N ASP A 12 5.26 2.60 16.43
CA ASP A 12 4.33 3.52 17.10
C ASP A 12 4.83 4.98 17.09
N PRO A 13 6.11 5.28 17.38
CA PRO A 13 6.62 6.64 17.25
C PRO A 13 6.54 7.18 15.83
N LEU A 14 6.89 6.34 14.82
CA LEU A 14 6.79 6.71 13.42
C LEU A 14 5.34 6.93 12.99
N TRP A 15 4.42 6.04 13.40
CA TRP A 15 3.00 6.17 13.14
C TRP A 15 2.44 7.48 13.70
N LYS A 16 2.76 7.84 14.93
CA LYS A 16 2.32 9.11 15.55
C LYS A 16 2.80 10.31 14.74
N LYS A 17 4.08 10.31 14.33
CA LYS A 17 4.66 11.36 13.50
C LYS A 17 3.93 11.45 12.16
N VAL A 18 3.86 10.36 11.41
CA VAL A 18 3.23 10.29 10.08
C VAL A 18 1.76 10.71 10.14
N LYS A 19 1.01 10.23 11.14
CA LYS A 19 -0.39 10.61 11.33
C LYS A 19 -0.56 12.12 11.50
N ASN A 20 0.28 12.75 12.31
CA ASN A 20 0.23 14.19 12.55
C ASN A 20 0.57 14.99 11.28
N GLU A 21 1.63 14.62 10.57
CA GLU A 21 2.04 15.24 9.31
C GLU A 21 0.96 15.09 8.24
N SER A 22 0.44 13.88 8.04
CA SER A 22 -0.66 13.62 7.11
C SER A 22 -1.92 14.42 7.43
N THR A 23 -2.28 14.51 8.72
CA THR A 23 -3.44 15.30 9.15
C THR A 23 -3.27 16.79 8.82
N SER A 24 -2.05 17.31 8.95
CA SER A 24 -1.75 18.71 8.63
C SER A 24 -1.75 18.99 7.12
N LEU A 25 -1.40 17.99 6.31
CA LEU A 25 -1.37 18.09 4.84
C LEU A 25 -2.74 17.80 4.21
N TRP A 26 -3.62 17.09 4.91
CA TRP A 26 -4.91 16.68 4.36
C TRP A 26 -5.84 17.89 4.21
N PRO A 27 -6.42 18.13 3.01
CA PRO A 27 -7.31 19.25 2.79
C PRO A 27 -8.49 19.23 3.78
N GLU A 28 -8.72 20.33 4.49
CA GLU A 28 -9.73 20.40 5.55
C GLU A 28 -11.12 20.08 5.00
N GLU A 29 -11.43 20.57 3.81
CA GLU A 29 -12.71 20.38 3.13
C GLU A 29 -13.01 18.91 2.81
N SER A 30 -11.97 18.09 2.62
CA SER A 30 -12.13 16.68 2.25
C SER A 30 -11.92 15.71 3.42
N ARG A 31 -11.38 16.19 4.56
CA ARG A 31 -10.95 15.30 5.65
C ARG A 31 -12.11 14.60 6.39
N MET A 32 -13.25 15.27 6.51
CA MET A 32 -14.41 14.77 7.25
C MET A 32 -15.58 14.39 6.35
N GLN A 33 -15.39 14.41 5.03
CA GLN A 33 -16.44 14.11 4.06
C GLN A 33 -16.17 12.80 3.35
N ASN A 34 -17.24 12.06 3.06
CA ASN A 34 -17.17 10.94 2.17
C ASN A 34 -16.85 11.42 0.75
N LEU A 35 -15.91 10.75 0.08
CA LEU A 35 -15.59 11.08 -1.30
C LEU A 35 -16.83 10.87 -2.19
N PRO A 36 -17.33 11.89 -2.89
CA PRO A 36 -18.51 11.77 -3.73
C PRO A 36 -18.26 10.82 -4.90
N ARG A 37 -19.32 10.17 -5.38
CA ARG A 37 -19.26 9.10 -6.39
C ARG A 37 -18.51 9.49 -7.67
N ASN A 38 -18.69 10.72 -8.13
CA ASN A 38 -18.02 11.25 -9.32
C ASN A 38 -16.51 11.47 -9.18
N LYS A 39 -15.97 11.32 -7.96
CA LYS A 39 -14.54 11.35 -7.65
C LYS A 39 -13.96 9.98 -7.28
N GLN A 40 -14.81 8.96 -7.17
CA GLN A 40 -14.39 7.58 -6.95
C GLN A 40 -14.02 6.92 -8.29
N THR A 41 -13.25 5.83 -8.21
CA THR A 41 -12.92 4.97 -9.34
C THR A 41 -13.30 3.52 -9.05
N LEU A 42 -13.54 2.74 -10.10
CA LEU A 42 -13.64 1.28 -9.97
C LEU A 42 -12.23 0.71 -9.79
N SER A 43 -12.06 -0.12 -8.78
CA SER A 43 -10.80 -0.77 -8.45
C SER A 43 -11.03 -2.22 -8.06
N SER A 44 -10.11 -3.11 -8.44
CA SER A 44 -10.06 -4.49 -7.93
C SER A 44 -9.56 -4.55 -6.48
N SER A 45 -9.18 -3.42 -5.90
CA SER A 45 -8.57 -3.30 -4.56
C SER A 45 -7.17 -3.89 -4.45
N ASP A 46 -6.91 -5.05 -5.04
CA ASP A 46 -5.61 -5.72 -5.12
C ASP A 46 -5.07 -5.68 -6.55
N PHE A 47 -5.01 -4.46 -7.10
CA PHE A 47 -4.57 -4.21 -8.46
C PHE A 47 -3.05 -4.19 -8.57
N GLY A 48 -2.51 -5.06 -9.45
CA GLY A 48 -1.08 -5.06 -9.71
C GLY A 48 -0.62 -6.18 -10.65
N PHE A 49 0.65 -6.20 -11.01
CA PHE A 49 1.22 -7.19 -11.92
C PHE A 49 1.28 -8.60 -11.33
N HIS A 50 1.14 -8.74 -10.01
CA HIS A 50 1.04 -10.05 -9.34
C HIS A 50 -0.29 -10.75 -9.65
N ASN A 51 -1.33 -9.99 -10.00
CA ASN A 51 -2.64 -10.47 -10.45
C ASN A 51 -2.80 -10.26 -11.97
N CYS A 52 -1.73 -10.51 -12.73
CA CYS A 52 -1.72 -10.28 -14.18
C CYS A 52 -1.02 -11.42 -14.92
N VAL A 53 -1.63 -11.85 -16.01
CA VAL A 53 -1.04 -12.81 -16.96
C VAL A 53 -0.63 -12.08 -18.23
N LYS A 54 0.62 -12.27 -18.64
CA LYS A 54 1.15 -11.75 -19.90
C LYS A 54 1.08 -12.82 -20.97
N ALA A 55 0.39 -12.56 -22.07
CA ALA A 55 0.35 -13.44 -23.24
C ALA A 55 1.60 -13.30 -24.12
N SER A 56 1.79 -14.21 -25.07
CA SER A 56 2.93 -14.23 -25.98
C SER A 56 3.01 -13.02 -26.91
N ASP A 57 1.88 -12.40 -27.23
CA ASP A 57 1.78 -11.16 -28.02
C ASP A 57 2.04 -9.88 -27.20
N GLY A 58 2.32 -10.04 -25.89
CA GLY A 58 2.60 -8.95 -24.97
C GLY A 58 1.36 -8.34 -24.30
N SER A 59 0.15 -8.79 -24.65
CA SER A 59 -1.08 -8.33 -23.98
C SER A 59 -1.11 -8.77 -22.52
N LEU A 60 -1.75 -7.94 -21.69
CA LEU A 60 -1.89 -8.16 -20.25
C LEU A 60 -3.37 -8.43 -19.91
N THR A 61 -3.62 -9.50 -19.20
CA THR A 61 -4.94 -9.82 -18.64
C THR A 61 -4.87 -9.78 -17.12
N PHE A 62 -5.62 -8.87 -16.51
CA PHE A 62 -5.72 -8.78 -15.05
C PHE A 62 -6.78 -9.75 -14.54
N LEU A 63 -6.49 -10.35 -13.38
CA LEU A 63 -7.29 -11.37 -12.70
C LEU A 63 -7.62 -10.88 -11.29
N ASP A 64 -8.36 -11.69 -10.54
CA ASP A 64 -8.68 -11.47 -9.12
C ASP A 64 -9.45 -10.17 -8.85
N PHE A 65 -10.72 -10.21 -9.21
CA PHE A 65 -11.66 -9.10 -9.00
C PHE A 65 -12.62 -9.32 -7.80
N ASP A 66 -12.23 -10.17 -6.84
CA ASP A 66 -13.10 -10.52 -5.69
C ASP A 66 -13.50 -9.30 -4.84
N TYR A 67 -12.64 -8.30 -4.79
CA TYR A 67 -12.88 -7.04 -4.07
C TYR A 67 -13.22 -5.86 -4.99
N PHE A 68 -13.67 -6.15 -6.22
CA PHE A 68 -13.96 -5.12 -7.19
C PHE A 68 -15.11 -4.21 -6.74
N GLY A 69 -14.86 -2.92 -6.71
CA GLY A 69 -15.84 -1.95 -6.28
C GLY A 69 -15.38 -0.51 -6.46
N TRP A 70 -16.25 0.39 -6.03
CA TRP A 70 -15.93 1.81 -6.02
C TRP A 70 -15.06 2.15 -4.82
N ASP A 71 -13.96 2.84 -5.10
CA ASP A 71 -12.97 3.17 -4.09
C ASP A 71 -12.36 4.55 -4.35
N ASP A 72 -11.60 5.07 -3.37
CA ASP A 72 -10.82 6.29 -3.55
C ASP A 72 -9.64 6.01 -4.50
N PRO A 73 -9.46 6.79 -5.58
CA PRO A 73 -8.30 6.64 -6.45
C PRO A 73 -6.95 6.85 -5.75
N VAL A 74 -6.91 7.54 -4.60
CA VAL A 74 -5.73 7.62 -3.73
C VAL A 74 -5.33 6.23 -3.24
N LYS A 75 -6.30 5.40 -2.83
CA LYS A 75 -6.02 4.03 -2.41
C LYS A 75 -5.45 3.19 -3.55
N LEU A 76 -6.09 3.21 -4.73
CA LEU A 76 -5.59 2.51 -5.91
C LEU A 76 -4.14 2.90 -6.24
N THR A 77 -3.84 4.20 -6.19
CA THR A 77 -2.51 4.74 -6.51
C THR A 77 -1.46 4.29 -5.49
N ALA A 78 -1.77 4.42 -4.21
CA ALA A 78 -0.86 4.11 -3.12
C ALA A 78 -0.64 2.59 -2.96
N ASP A 79 -1.70 1.78 -3.00
CA ASP A 79 -1.59 0.32 -2.86
C ASP A 79 -0.72 -0.27 -3.99
N PHE A 80 -0.83 0.21 -5.23
CA PHE A 80 0.02 -0.21 -6.35
C PHE A 80 1.52 0.00 -6.08
N ILE A 81 1.88 1.11 -5.44
CA ILE A 81 3.28 1.45 -5.11
C ILE A 81 3.80 0.66 -3.91
N TRP A 82 2.94 0.48 -2.92
CA TRP A 82 3.35 -0.14 -1.66
C TRP A 82 3.21 -1.66 -1.64
N HIS A 83 2.47 -2.26 -2.59
CA HIS A 83 2.25 -3.70 -2.61
C HIS A 83 3.58 -4.47 -2.76
N PRO A 84 3.88 -5.44 -1.86
CA PRO A 84 5.19 -6.11 -1.79
C PRO A 84 5.53 -6.95 -3.02
N ALA A 85 4.55 -7.33 -3.82
CA ALA A 85 4.77 -8.10 -5.05
C ALA A 85 5.06 -7.22 -6.28
N MET A 86 4.89 -5.89 -6.19
CA MET A 86 5.10 -4.99 -7.32
C MET A 86 6.58 -4.72 -7.59
N ASN A 87 7.38 -4.55 -6.54
CA ASN A 87 8.83 -4.34 -6.60
C ASN A 87 9.23 -3.30 -7.68
N LEU A 88 8.55 -2.15 -7.67
CA LEU A 88 8.77 -1.07 -8.64
C LEU A 88 10.09 -0.36 -8.38
N ASN A 89 10.79 0.01 -9.44
CA ASN A 89 11.89 0.96 -9.33
C ASN A 89 11.35 2.41 -9.28
N VAL A 90 12.20 3.35 -8.88
CA VAL A 90 11.84 4.77 -8.70
C VAL A 90 11.27 5.40 -9.98
N GLU A 91 11.76 5.02 -11.16
CA GLU A 91 11.27 5.56 -12.44
C GLU A 91 9.84 5.11 -12.74
N LEU A 92 9.53 3.84 -12.49
CA LEU A 92 8.17 3.29 -12.64
C LEU A 92 7.20 3.88 -11.62
N GLU A 93 7.64 4.09 -10.39
CA GLU A 93 6.84 4.77 -9.38
C GLU A 93 6.51 6.22 -9.79
N LYS A 94 7.49 6.97 -10.27
CA LYS A 94 7.29 8.32 -10.79
C LYS A 94 6.34 8.32 -11.99
N LYS A 95 6.52 7.40 -12.93
CA LYS A 95 5.66 7.27 -14.10
C LYS A 95 4.22 6.93 -13.72
N TRP A 96 4.03 6.02 -12.76
CA TRP A 96 2.71 5.68 -12.22
C TRP A 96 2.05 6.89 -11.57
N ASN A 97 2.75 7.57 -10.66
CA ASN A 97 2.22 8.76 -9.99
C ASN A 97 1.84 9.85 -10.98
N ALA A 98 2.70 10.16 -11.95
CA ALA A 98 2.39 11.17 -12.97
C ALA A 98 1.15 10.79 -13.80
N ALA A 99 1.00 9.51 -14.15
CA ALA A 99 -0.18 9.02 -14.87
C ALA A 99 -1.46 9.16 -14.02
N MET A 100 -1.40 8.84 -12.73
CA MET A 100 -2.54 8.95 -11.82
C MET A 100 -2.92 10.41 -11.54
N LEU A 101 -1.94 11.28 -11.31
CA LEU A 101 -2.18 12.72 -11.17
C LEU A 101 -2.89 13.28 -12.42
N LYS A 102 -2.45 12.91 -13.60
CA LYS A 102 -3.10 13.31 -14.86
C LYS A 102 -4.51 12.73 -14.99
N LEU A 103 -4.69 11.44 -14.68
CA LEU A 103 -5.97 10.75 -14.83
C LEU A 103 -7.04 11.34 -13.91
N PHE A 104 -6.67 11.68 -12.68
CA PHE A 104 -7.58 12.20 -11.65
C PHE A 104 -7.50 13.71 -11.46
N SER A 105 -6.96 14.44 -12.44
CA SER A 105 -6.85 15.91 -12.40
C SER A 105 -8.20 16.64 -12.29
N GLY A 106 -9.32 15.98 -12.56
CA GLY A 106 -10.66 16.52 -12.33
C GLY A 106 -11.05 16.64 -10.84
N ASP A 107 -10.31 16.02 -9.93
CA ASP A 107 -10.45 16.27 -8.49
C ASP A 107 -9.35 17.23 -8.01
N PRO A 108 -9.69 18.50 -7.66
CA PRO A 108 -8.70 19.50 -7.29
C PRO A 108 -7.91 19.15 -6.03
N TYR A 109 -8.41 18.20 -5.21
CA TYR A 109 -7.76 17.76 -3.99
C TYR A 109 -7.06 16.40 -4.11
N PHE A 110 -7.02 15.78 -5.29
CA PHE A 110 -6.45 14.45 -5.46
C PHE A 110 -4.96 14.43 -5.11
N GLU A 111 -4.18 15.38 -5.62
CA GLU A 111 -2.74 15.49 -5.36
C GLU A 111 -2.44 15.67 -3.87
N GLU A 112 -3.13 16.61 -3.21
CA GLU A 112 -2.94 16.88 -1.79
C GLU A 112 -3.32 15.67 -0.93
N ARG A 113 -4.45 15.02 -1.24
CA ARG A 113 -4.88 13.78 -0.56
C ARG A 113 -3.90 12.64 -0.78
N LEU A 114 -3.36 12.49 -2.00
CA LEU A 114 -2.36 11.47 -2.33
C LEU A 114 -1.07 11.70 -1.52
N ASN A 115 -0.58 12.93 -1.50
CA ASN A 115 0.62 13.31 -0.74
C ASN A 115 0.45 13.07 0.76
N ALA A 116 -0.70 13.42 1.32
CA ALA A 116 -1.02 13.17 2.72
C ALA A 116 -1.17 11.68 3.06
N ALA A 117 -1.76 10.89 2.15
CA ALA A 117 -2.08 9.49 2.39
C ALA A 117 -0.90 8.53 2.14
N MET A 118 0.01 8.86 1.24
CA MET A 118 1.09 7.97 0.78
C MET A 118 1.90 7.35 1.93
N PRO A 119 2.40 8.12 2.91
CA PRO A 119 3.11 7.54 4.05
C PRO A 119 2.22 6.71 4.96
N LEU A 120 0.91 7.04 5.07
CA LEU A 120 -0.05 6.23 5.85
C LEU A 120 -0.24 4.84 5.22
N TYR A 121 -0.29 4.76 3.89
CA TYR A 121 -0.34 3.47 3.19
C TYR A 121 0.93 2.65 3.40
N GLY A 122 2.11 3.28 3.44
CA GLY A 122 3.35 2.61 3.79
C GLY A 122 3.32 2.00 5.20
N MET A 123 2.82 2.74 6.18
CA MET A 123 2.61 2.24 7.54
C MET A 123 1.59 1.10 7.60
N ARG A 124 0.48 1.22 6.85
CA ARG A 124 -0.52 0.14 6.71
C ARG A 124 0.11 -1.14 6.14
N TRP A 125 0.91 -1.03 5.09
CA TRP A 125 1.57 -2.18 4.47
C TRP A 125 2.62 -2.81 5.40
N ALA A 126 3.31 -2.01 6.23
CA ALA A 126 4.19 -2.54 7.27
C ALA A 126 3.43 -3.46 8.26
N LEU A 127 2.16 -3.14 8.61
CA LEU A 127 1.31 -4.02 9.43
C LEU A 127 0.79 -5.22 8.65
N ILE A 128 0.39 -5.05 7.38
CA ILE A 128 -0.15 -6.15 6.57
C ILE A 128 0.90 -7.27 6.39
N VAL A 129 2.16 -6.94 6.18
CA VAL A 129 3.20 -7.97 6.04
C VAL A 129 3.47 -8.70 7.36
N LEU A 130 3.12 -8.12 8.51
CA LEU A 130 3.23 -8.76 9.82
C LEU A 130 2.06 -9.73 10.14
N ASN A 131 1.11 -9.91 9.23
CA ASN A 131 -0.01 -10.84 9.43
C ASN A 131 0.43 -12.30 9.66
N GLU A 132 1.67 -12.69 9.31
CA GLU A 132 2.25 -13.99 9.66
C GLU A 132 2.45 -14.19 11.19
N PHE A 133 2.41 -13.11 11.95
CA PHE A 133 2.47 -13.17 13.42
C PHE A 133 1.10 -13.34 14.07
N LEU A 134 0.02 -13.29 13.30
CA LEU A 134 -1.34 -13.56 13.76
C LEU A 134 -1.63 -15.06 13.59
N PRO A 135 -1.86 -15.82 14.68
CA PRO A 135 -1.97 -17.28 14.63
C PRO A 135 -3.02 -17.79 13.64
N GLU A 136 -4.18 -17.11 13.58
CA GLU A 136 -5.28 -17.50 12.70
C GLU A 136 -4.91 -17.33 11.20
N LEU A 137 -4.21 -16.26 10.85
CA LEU A 137 -3.80 -16.00 9.47
C LEU A 137 -2.63 -16.88 9.05
N ALA A 138 -1.69 -17.12 9.96
CA ALA A 138 -0.59 -18.07 9.75
C ALA A 138 -1.12 -19.49 9.51
N GLN A 139 -2.15 -19.92 10.27
CA GLN A 139 -2.78 -21.22 10.08
C GLN A 139 -3.48 -21.32 8.72
N LYS A 140 -4.29 -20.33 8.32
CA LYS A 140 -4.94 -20.31 7.01
C LYS A 140 -3.94 -20.42 5.86
N ARG A 141 -2.80 -19.74 5.96
CA ARG A 141 -1.73 -19.80 4.95
C ARG A 141 -1.04 -21.14 4.91
N ARG A 142 -0.82 -21.77 6.08
CA ARG A 142 -0.28 -23.14 6.17
C ARG A 142 -1.21 -24.13 5.48
N ASP A 143 -2.51 -24.01 5.74
CA ASP A 143 -3.51 -24.90 5.15
C ASP A 143 -3.60 -24.72 3.62
N ALA A 144 -3.47 -23.48 3.13
CA ALA A 144 -3.46 -23.16 1.71
C ALA A 144 -2.17 -23.59 0.99
N ASP A 145 -1.02 -23.55 1.66
CA ASP A 145 0.28 -23.94 1.10
C ASP A 145 0.34 -25.46 0.84
N GLY A 146 -0.30 -26.27 1.71
CA GLY A 146 -0.35 -27.73 1.57
C GLY A 146 1.01 -28.42 1.61
N SER A 147 2.10 -27.68 1.79
CA SER A 147 3.45 -28.23 1.81
C SER A 147 3.80 -28.77 3.20
N LYS A 148 4.54 -29.89 3.24
CA LYS A 148 5.08 -30.45 4.49
C LYS A 148 6.22 -29.60 5.08
N GLU A 149 6.71 -28.61 4.33
CA GLU A 149 7.88 -27.79 4.65
C GLU A 149 7.49 -26.35 5.05
N TYR A 150 6.24 -26.12 5.51
CA TYR A 150 5.84 -24.79 5.95
C TYR A 150 6.61 -24.36 7.21
N ASP A 151 7.61 -23.52 7.01
CA ASP A 151 8.46 -22.97 8.08
C ASP A 151 7.93 -21.59 8.50
N LEU A 152 7.13 -21.57 9.55
CA LEU A 152 6.54 -20.34 10.09
C LEU A 152 7.60 -19.37 10.60
N GLU A 153 8.63 -19.86 11.29
CA GLU A 153 9.70 -19.00 11.84
C GLU A 153 10.47 -18.28 10.72
N LYS A 154 10.83 -18.99 9.68
CA LYS A 154 11.49 -18.41 8.52
C LYS A 154 10.60 -17.36 7.83
N ARG A 155 9.31 -17.65 7.67
CA ARG A 155 8.34 -16.69 7.09
C ARG A 155 8.22 -15.45 7.97
N GLN A 156 8.06 -15.60 9.27
CA GLN A 156 8.00 -14.48 10.21
C GLN A 156 9.26 -13.60 10.14
N LYS A 157 10.46 -14.20 10.08
CA LYS A 157 11.70 -13.43 9.91
C LYS A 157 11.73 -12.62 8.60
N ILE A 158 11.27 -13.20 7.50
CA ILE A 158 11.18 -12.52 6.21
C ILE A 158 10.20 -11.35 6.28
N GLN A 159 9.02 -11.57 6.83
CA GLN A 159 7.99 -10.53 6.91
C GLN A 159 8.36 -9.43 7.90
N PHE A 160 9.00 -9.77 9.00
CA PHE A 160 9.55 -8.79 9.95
C PHE A 160 10.58 -7.88 9.29
N LYS A 161 11.50 -8.44 8.52
CA LYS A 161 12.47 -7.64 7.74
C LYS A 161 11.77 -6.71 6.74
N LYS A 162 10.72 -7.18 6.06
CA LYS A 162 9.92 -6.33 5.15
C LYS A 162 9.26 -5.18 5.93
N ALA A 163 8.63 -5.45 7.07
CA ALA A 163 8.00 -4.42 7.88
C ALA A 163 8.99 -3.33 8.31
N THR A 164 10.20 -3.73 8.73
CA THR A 164 11.28 -2.78 9.03
C THR A 164 11.66 -1.93 7.82
N GLN A 165 11.82 -2.54 6.65
CA GLN A 165 12.11 -1.83 5.40
C GLN A 165 11.00 -0.84 5.00
N TYR A 166 9.74 -1.18 5.21
CA TYR A 166 8.63 -0.25 4.99
C TYR A 166 8.70 0.97 5.92
N CYS A 167 8.96 0.76 7.20
CA CYS A 167 9.14 1.87 8.15
C CYS A 167 10.34 2.74 7.77
N GLU A 168 11.46 2.16 7.37
CA GLU A 168 12.64 2.91 6.88
C GLU A 168 12.31 3.70 5.61
N ARG A 169 11.61 3.11 4.66
CA ARG A 169 11.18 3.79 3.44
C ARG A 169 10.26 4.96 3.76
N VAL A 170 9.26 4.77 4.62
CA VAL A 170 8.37 5.85 5.08
C VAL A 170 9.15 6.99 5.73
N LYS A 171 10.13 6.66 6.58
CA LYS A 171 10.94 7.65 7.29
C LYS A 171 11.85 8.48 6.37
N ASN A 172 12.38 7.85 5.31
CA ASN A 172 13.46 8.41 4.48
C ASN A 172 12.99 8.95 3.12
N THR A 173 11.71 8.78 2.77
CA THR A 173 11.20 9.21 1.47
C THR A 173 10.33 10.47 1.62
N ASP A 174 10.60 11.47 0.78
CA ASP A 174 9.68 12.58 0.57
C ASP A 174 8.61 12.14 -0.45
N PHE A 175 7.37 12.00 -0.01
CA PHE A 175 6.25 11.56 -0.83
C PHE A 175 5.48 12.72 -1.48
N ARG A 176 6.05 13.91 -1.54
CA ARG A 176 5.42 15.04 -2.21
C ARG A 176 5.56 14.87 -3.71
N PHE A 177 4.44 14.58 -4.36
CA PHE A 177 4.32 14.50 -5.80
C PHE A 177 3.71 15.81 -6.29
N THR A 178 4.31 16.42 -7.30
CA THR A 178 3.81 17.65 -7.91
C THR A 178 3.60 17.44 -9.41
N PHE A 179 2.63 18.12 -9.98
CA PHE A 179 2.55 18.25 -11.42
C PHE A 179 3.81 19.00 -11.90
N ALA A 180 4.63 18.35 -12.73
CA ALA A 180 5.74 18.99 -13.43
C ALA A 180 5.24 19.64 -14.72
#